data_84b591f7a46a72bc8f80fd50b09a8f31
#
_entry.id   84b591f7a46a72bc8f80fd50b09a8f31
#
_cell.length_a   1.000
_cell.length_b   1.000
_cell.length_c   1.000
_cell.angle_alpha   90.00
_cell.angle_beta   90.00
_cell.angle_gamma   90.00
#
_symmetry.space_group_name_H-M   'P 1'
#
loop_
_entity.id
_entity.type
_entity.pdbx_description
1 polymer ?
#
loop_
_entity_poly.entity_id
_entity_poly.type
_entity_poly.pdbx_seq_one_letter_code
_entity_poly.pdbx_strand_id
1 'polypeptide(L)'
;LVRHACLSDEALLLVWANDPETRQNSFSPDPVPAEDHRQWFRSRIRDLDGCRLYVVETEEGIPVGQVRFERQGPAWAISYSLAPEFRKRGLGRPLLKAALTKMRFEYPSVPVLGTVKPDNLPSRRIFESLGFEVLFDEGGIVYRRIL
;
A
#
# COMPACT_ATOMS: atom_id res chain seq x y z
N LEU A 1 -7.57 -7.06 11.04
CA LEU A 1 -8.18 -7.89 10.00
C LEU A 1 -7.88 -7.34 8.62
N VAL A 2 -7.54 -8.23 7.70
CA VAL A 2 -7.22 -7.87 6.31
C VAL A 2 -8.27 -8.46 5.39
N ARG A 3 -8.87 -7.63 4.55
CA ARG A 3 -9.83 -8.06 3.54
C ARG A 3 -9.56 -7.42 2.19
N HIS A 4 -10.08 -8.02 1.14
CA HIS A 4 -10.05 -7.39 -0.18
C HIS A 4 -10.92 -6.15 -0.19
N ALA A 5 -10.49 -5.10 -0.90
CA ALA A 5 -11.32 -3.93 -1.15
C ALA A 5 -12.51 -4.30 -2.03
N CYS A 6 -13.63 -3.66 -1.81
CA CYS A 6 -14.85 -3.83 -2.59
C CYS A 6 -15.41 -2.48 -3.04
N LEU A 7 -16.44 -2.48 -3.87
CA LEU A 7 -17.00 -1.25 -4.45
C LEU A 7 -17.37 -0.20 -3.40
N SER A 8 -17.84 -0.63 -2.22
CA SER A 8 -18.20 0.30 -1.15
C SER A 8 -17.02 1.05 -0.54
N ASP A 9 -15.78 0.64 -0.82
CA ASP A 9 -14.58 1.32 -0.34
C ASP A 9 -14.12 2.47 -1.25
N GLU A 10 -14.70 2.63 -2.43
CA GLU A 10 -14.24 3.60 -3.45
C GLU A 10 -14.14 5.02 -2.90
N ALA A 11 -15.19 5.51 -2.24
CA ALA A 11 -15.22 6.87 -1.71
C ALA A 11 -14.16 7.10 -0.63
N LEU A 12 -14.01 6.17 0.29
CA LEU A 12 -13.03 6.26 1.36
C LEU A 12 -11.60 6.24 0.82
N LEU A 13 -11.31 5.35 -0.11
CA LEU A 13 -9.98 5.24 -0.70
C LEU A 13 -9.62 6.47 -1.53
N LEU A 14 -10.60 7.11 -2.17
CA LEU A 14 -10.38 8.39 -2.85
C LEU A 14 -10.00 9.49 -1.85
N VAL A 15 -10.70 9.58 -0.73
CA VAL A 15 -10.36 10.54 0.34
C VAL A 15 -8.93 10.30 0.83
N TRP A 16 -8.56 9.06 1.09
CA TRP A 16 -7.19 8.73 1.53
C TRP A 16 -6.15 9.04 0.45
N ALA A 17 -6.45 8.79 -0.82
CA ALA A 17 -5.54 9.08 -1.92
C ALA A 17 -5.25 10.58 -2.04
N ASN A 18 -6.22 11.44 -1.75
CA ASN A 18 -6.10 12.90 -1.83
C ASN A 18 -5.72 13.56 -0.51
N ASP A 19 -5.45 12.78 0.53
CA ASP A 19 -4.93 13.33 1.77
C ASP A 19 -3.60 14.06 1.51
N PRO A 20 -3.39 15.28 2.06
CA PRO A 20 -2.21 16.09 1.77
C PRO A 20 -0.88 15.37 2.04
N GLU A 21 -0.75 14.67 3.15
CA GLU A 21 0.48 13.94 3.48
C GLU A 21 0.74 12.79 2.51
N THR A 22 -0.33 12.07 2.13
CA THR A 22 -0.24 10.99 1.14
C THR A 22 0.24 11.54 -0.21
N ARG A 23 -0.31 12.69 -0.66
CA ARG A 23 0.13 13.32 -1.90
C ARG A 23 1.58 13.80 -1.82
N GLN A 24 1.98 14.36 -0.70
CA GLN A 24 3.36 14.81 -0.48
C GLN A 24 4.37 13.66 -0.57
N ASN A 25 4.02 12.50 -0.06
CA ASN A 25 4.89 11.31 -0.07
C ASN A 25 4.78 10.48 -1.36
N SER A 26 3.89 10.85 -2.27
CA SER A 26 3.74 10.22 -3.57
C SER A 26 4.74 10.78 -4.58
N PHE A 27 5.16 9.93 -5.54
CA PHE A 27 5.99 10.38 -6.66
C PHE A 27 5.20 11.24 -7.65
N SER A 28 3.87 11.20 -7.59
CA SER A 28 2.96 12.08 -8.35
C SER A 28 2.11 12.86 -7.36
N PRO A 29 2.55 14.07 -6.93
CA PRO A 29 1.90 14.80 -5.84
C PRO A 29 0.61 15.49 -6.21
N ASP A 30 0.24 15.53 -7.49
CA ASP A 30 -0.98 16.18 -7.94
C ASP A 30 -2.24 15.47 -7.39
N PRO A 31 -3.34 16.22 -7.16
CA PRO A 31 -4.60 15.62 -6.73
C PRO A 31 -5.09 14.56 -7.72
N VAL A 32 -5.71 13.51 -7.19
CA VAL A 32 -6.30 12.44 -8.01
C VAL A 32 -7.75 12.81 -8.31
N PRO A 33 -8.13 13.03 -9.59
CA PRO A 33 -9.52 13.31 -9.95
C PRO A 33 -10.43 12.12 -9.62
N ALA A 34 -11.65 12.41 -9.18
CA ALA A 34 -12.60 11.37 -8.76
C ALA A 34 -12.89 10.37 -9.88
N GLU A 35 -13.06 10.84 -11.11
CA GLU A 35 -13.35 9.95 -12.25
C GLU A 35 -12.17 9.06 -12.61
N ASP A 36 -10.95 9.60 -12.59
CA ASP A 36 -9.74 8.81 -12.83
C ASP A 36 -9.57 7.72 -11.76
N HIS A 37 -9.82 8.08 -10.49
CA HIS A 37 -9.77 7.13 -9.39
C HIS A 37 -10.82 6.04 -9.54
N ARG A 38 -12.05 6.40 -9.94
CA ARG A 38 -13.14 5.44 -10.15
C ARG A 38 -12.76 4.40 -11.19
N GLN A 39 -12.27 4.82 -12.34
CA GLN A 39 -11.88 3.91 -13.42
C GLN A 39 -10.73 3.01 -12.98
N TRP A 40 -9.72 3.59 -12.37
CA TRP A 40 -8.58 2.86 -11.84
C TRP A 40 -9.01 1.84 -10.78
N PHE A 41 -9.76 2.30 -9.77
CA PHE A 41 -10.20 1.46 -8.66
C PHE A 41 -11.01 0.26 -9.12
N ARG A 42 -12.01 0.50 -9.98
CA ARG A 42 -12.87 -0.56 -10.48
C ARG A 42 -12.14 -1.56 -11.34
N SER A 43 -11.16 -1.13 -12.12
CA SER A 43 -10.34 -2.05 -12.89
C SER A 43 -9.44 -2.90 -11.99
N ARG A 44 -8.90 -2.32 -10.92
CA ARG A 44 -7.97 -3.00 -10.01
C ARG A 44 -8.66 -4.05 -9.14
N ILE A 45 -9.84 -3.77 -8.60
CA ILE A 45 -10.55 -4.76 -7.76
C ILE A 45 -11.05 -5.96 -8.56
N ARG A 46 -11.15 -5.86 -9.88
CA ARG A 46 -11.53 -6.96 -10.77
C ARG A 46 -10.34 -7.80 -11.22
N ASP A 47 -9.15 -7.23 -11.23
CA ASP A 47 -7.95 -7.86 -11.76
C ASP A 47 -7.16 -8.54 -10.63
N LEU A 48 -7.66 -9.65 -10.14
CA LEU A 48 -7.02 -10.36 -9.02
C LEU A 48 -5.67 -10.97 -9.41
N ASP A 49 -5.42 -11.20 -10.68
CA ASP A 49 -4.13 -11.71 -11.14
C ASP A 49 -3.07 -10.63 -11.23
N GLY A 50 -3.47 -9.37 -11.36
CA GLY A 50 -2.56 -8.23 -11.51
C GLY A 50 -2.54 -7.27 -10.34
N CYS A 51 -3.52 -7.35 -9.43
CA CYS A 51 -3.62 -6.44 -8.30
C CYS A 51 -4.27 -7.10 -7.09
N ARG A 52 -3.69 -6.85 -5.92
CA ARG A 52 -4.30 -7.19 -4.63
C ARG A 52 -4.42 -5.89 -3.84
N LEU A 53 -5.64 -5.42 -3.69
CA LEU A 53 -5.94 -4.22 -2.93
C LEU A 53 -6.65 -4.63 -1.64
N TYR A 54 -5.94 -4.46 -0.52
CA TYR A 54 -6.44 -4.84 0.80
C TYR A 54 -6.81 -3.61 1.62
N VAL A 55 -7.89 -3.74 2.37
CA VAL A 55 -8.24 -2.82 3.45
C VAL A 55 -7.95 -3.52 4.77
N VAL A 56 -7.25 -2.84 5.66
CA VAL A 56 -6.95 -3.35 7.00
C VAL A 56 -7.87 -2.64 7.99
N GLU A 57 -8.55 -3.41 8.81
CA GLU A 57 -9.56 -2.93 9.75
C GLU A 57 -9.20 -3.31 11.17
N THR A 58 -9.74 -2.55 12.14
CA THR A 58 -9.74 -2.95 13.54
C THR A 58 -10.67 -4.16 13.74
N GLU A 59 -10.67 -4.74 14.94
CA GLU A 59 -11.61 -5.82 15.28
C GLU A 59 -13.06 -5.37 15.20
N GLU A 60 -13.33 -4.07 15.43
CA GLU A 60 -14.66 -3.48 15.32
C GLU A 60 -15.07 -3.13 13.88
N GLY A 61 -14.20 -3.40 12.90
CA GLY A 61 -14.48 -3.13 11.49
C GLY A 61 -14.21 -1.69 11.05
N ILE A 62 -13.40 -0.94 11.80
CA ILE A 62 -13.01 0.42 11.43
C ILE A 62 -11.81 0.37 10.50
N PRO A 63 -11.88 0.94 9.27
CA PRO A 63 -10.75 0.96 8.35
C PRO A 63 -9.59 1.77 8.88
N VAL A 64 -8.41 1.16 8.96
CA VAL A 64 -7.17 1.78 9.46
C VAL A 64 -6.30 2.28 8.32
N GLY A 65 -6.32 1.58 7.21
CA GLY A 65 -5.50 1.90 6.05
C GLY A 65 -5.69 0.91 4.93
N GLN A 66 -4.95 1.14 3.84
CA GLN A 66 -4.96 0.25 2.68
C GLN A 66 -3.54 -0.16 2.30
N VAL A 67 -3.42 -1.35 1.71
CA VAL A 67 -2.17 -1.85 1.14
C VAL A 67 -2.47 -2.41 -0.24
N ARG A 68 -1.71 -1.97 -1.22
CA ARG A 68 -1.88 -2.38 -2.61
C ARG A 68 -0.64 -3.10 -3.10
N PHE A 69 -0.85 -4.23 -3.74
CA PHE A 69 0.18 -4.98 -4.46
C PHE A 69 -0.20 -4.99 -5.94
N GLU A 70 0.68 -4.48 -6.79
CA GLU A 70 0.49 -4.49 -8.24
C GLU A 70 1.58 -5.33 -8.90
N ARG A 71 1.18 -6.24 -9.77
CA ARG A 71 2.12 -7.15 -10.43
C ARG A 71 2.96 -6.40 -11.45
N GLN A 72 4.27 -6.59 -11.36
CA GLN A 72 5.26 -6.05 -12.29
C GLN A 72 6.20 -7.18 -12.70
N GLY A 73 5.83 -7.91 -13.76
CA GLY A 73 6.59 -9.09 -14.16
C GLY A 73 6.56 -10.17 -13.07
N PRO A 74 7.72 -10.69 -12.64
CA PRO A 74 7.78 -11.70 -11.58
C PRO A 74 7.59 -11.13 -10.17
N ALA A 75 7.65 -9.80 -10.00
CA ALA A 75 7.56 -9.14 -8.71
C ALA A 75 6.23 -8.43 -8.53
N TRP A 76 5.91 -8.07 -7.28
CA TRP A 76 4.74 -7.27 -6.92
C TRP A 76 5.20 -5.97 -6.27
N ALA A 77 4.77 -4.85 -6.82
CA ALA A 77 5.04 -3.54 -6.24
C ALA A 77 4.04 -3.26 -5.11
N ILE A 78 4.54 -2.90 -3.94
CA ILE A 78 3.71 -2.60 -2.77
C ILE A 78 3.64 -1.09 -2.55
N SER A 79 2.43 -0.59 -2.23
CA SER A 79 2.23 0.74 -1.69
C SER A 79 1.16 0.68 -0.61
N TYR A 80 1.21 1.64 0.31
CA TYR A 80 0.28 1.66 1.44
C TYR A 80 0.02 3.06 1.93
N SER A 81 -1.09 3.24 2.64
CA SER A 81 -1.37 4.46 3.38
C SER A 81 -2.20 4.16 4.61
N LEU A 82 -1.98 4.94 5.67
CA LEU A 82 -2.80 4.94 6.87
C LEU A 82 -3.88 6.01 6.74
N ALA A 83 -5.07 5.73 7.28
CA ALA A 83 -6.07 6.76 7.49
C ALA A 83 -5.47 7.86 8.37
N PRO A 84 -5.77 9.16 8.10
CA PRO A 84 -5.15 10.27 8.84
C PRO A 84 -5.28 10.17 10.37
N GLU A 85 -6.43 9.73 10.85
CA GLU A 85 -6.73 9.58 12.28
C GLU A 85 -5.93 8.47 12.98
N PHE A 86 -5.31 7.59 12.21
CA PHE A 86 -4.50 6.49 12.76
C PHE A 86 -2.99 6.72 12.62
N ARG A 87 -2.57 7.86 12.12
CA ARG A 87 -1.16 8.20 12.01
C ARG A 87 -0.51 8.52 13.34
N LYS A 88 0.82 8.43 13.40
CA LYS A 88 1.63 8.73 14.61
C LYS A 88 1.33 7.85 15.81
N ARG A 89 0.81 6.66 15.57
CA ARG A 89 0.52 5.65 16.60
C ARG A 89 1.32 4.36 16.41
N GLY A 90 2.32 4.38 15.53
CA GLY A 90 3.12 3.19 15.22
C GLY A 90 2.38 2.10 14.46
N LEU A 91 1.29 2.42 13.77
CA LEU A 91 0.42 1.44 13.12
C LEU A 91 0.86 1.06 11.70
N GLY A 92 1.78 1.81 11.08
CA GLY A 92 2.26 1.50 9.75
C GLY A 92 2.93 0.12 9.64
N ARG A 93 3.74 -0.23 10.63
CA ARG A 93 4.41 -1.54 10.65
C ARG A 93 3.42 -2.70 10.79
N PRO A 94 2.51 -2.71 11.79
CA PRO A 94 1.50 -3.77 11.87
C PRO A 94 0.57 -3.82 10.66
N LEU A 95 0.24 -2.69 10.06
CA LEU A 95 -0.56 -2.62 8.83
C LEU A 95 0.12 -3.39 7.70
N LEU A 96 1.37 -3.05 7.40
CA LEU A 96 2.14 -3.72 6.36
C LEU A 96 2.38 -5.19 6.67
N LYS A 97 2.73 -5.50 7.92
CA LYS A 97 2.97 -6.88 8.34
C LYS A 97 1.74 -7.76 8.11
N ALA A 98 0.55 -7.26 8.47
CA ALA A 98 -0.70 -7.98 8.27
C ALA A 98 -0.98 -8.23 6.78
N ALA A 99 -0.79 -7.22 5.95
CA ALA A 99 -0.99 -7.33 4.50
C ALA A 99 0.04 -8.27 3.85
N LEU A 100 1.30 -8.22 4.27
CA LEU A 100 2.34 -9.14 3.79
C LEU A 100 2.02 -10.59 4.15
N THR A 101 1.51 -10.83 5.35
CA THR A 101 1.07 -12.16 5.79
C THR A 101 -0.05 -12.68 4.90
N LYS A 102 -1.03 -11.85 4.62
CA LYS A 102 -2.14 -12.18 3.72
C LYS A 102 -1.65 -12.47 2.29
N MET A 103 -0.77 -11.62 1.78
CA MET A 103 -0.19 -11.79 0.43
C MET A 103 0.64 -13.06 0.33
N ARG A 104 1.44 -13.37 1.35
CA ARG A 104 2.23 -14.59 1.41
C ARG A 104 1.36 -15.84 1.37
N PHE A 105 0.22 -15.80 2.04
CA PHE A 105 -0.75 -16.89 2.03
C PHE A 105 -1.32 -17.12 0.64
N GLU A 106 -1.67 -16.04 -0.08
CA GLU A 106 -2.26 -16.10 -1.42
C GLU A 106 -1.21 -16.39 -2.51
N TYR A 107 -0.01 -15.80 -2.36
CA TYR A 107 1.10 -15.92 -3.32
C TYR A 107 2.42 -16.17 -2.58
N PRO A 108 2.71 -17.42 -2.22
CA PRO A 108 3.97 -17.74 -1.54
C PRO A 108 5.17 -17.58 -2.47
N SER A 109 6.29 -17.17 -1.88
CA SER A 109 7.60 -17.08 -2.54
C SER A 109 7.71 -16.06 -3.66
N VAL A 110 6.89 -15.00 -3.63
CA VAL A 110 6.99 -13.93 -4.62
C VAL A 110 7.86 -12.78 -4.12
N PRO A 111 8.65 -12.14 -5.01
CA PRO A 111 9.36 -10.92 -4.67
C PRO A 111 8.39 -9.74 -4.53
N VAL A 112 8.57 -8.94 -3.48
CA VAL A 112 7.80 -7.70 -3.26
C VAL A 112 8.77 -6.53 -3.23
N LEU A 113 8.44 -5.48 -3.98
CA LEU A 113 9.24 -4.26 -4.10
C LEU A 113 8.46 -3.07 -3.59
N GLY A 114 9.09 -2.26 -2.73
CA GLY A 114 8.53 -0.98 -2.29
C GLY A 114 9.48 0.14 -2.63
N THR A 115 8.98 1.20 -3.27
CA THR A 115 9.78 2.39 -3.60
C THR A 115 9.38 3.54 -2.70
N VAL A 116 10.35 4.13 -2.02
CA VAL A 116 10.14 5.14 -0.99
C VAL A 116 10.99 6.37 -1.30
N LYS A 117 10.42 7.56 -1.15
CA LYS A 117 11.20 8.80 -1.25
C LYS A 117 12.29 8.82 -0.15
N PRO A 118 13.52 9.29 -0.47
CA PRO A 118 14.62 9.29 0.49
C PRO A 118 14.33 10.03 1.80
N ASP A 119 13.47 11.06 1.77
CA ASP A 119 13.10 11.87 2.92
C ASP A 119 11.91 11.30 3.72
N ASN A 120 11.25 10.25 3.22
CA ASN A 120 10.18 9.58 3.96
C ASN A 120 10.76 8.58 4.97
N LEU A 121 11.34 9.10 6.05
CA LEU A 121 12.01 8.29 7.06
C LEU A 121 11.10 7.29 7.76
N PRO A 122 9.85 7.63 8.12
CA PRO A 122 8.96 6.65 8.76
C PRO A 122 8.73 5.40 7.90
N SER A 123 8.49 5.57 6.61
CA SER A 123 8.27 4.45 5.68
C SER A 123 9.54 3.62 5.49
N ARG A 124 10.70 4.28 5.38
CA ARG A 124 11.99 3.60 5.29
C ARG A 124 12.24 2.68 6.48
N ARG A 125 12.00 3.19 7.70
CA ARG A 125 12.17 2.41 8.93
C ARG A 125 11.24 1.20 8.97
N ILE A 126 10.01 1.35 8.49
CA ILE A 126 9.03 0.25 8.44
C ILE A 126 9.54 -0.87 7.53
N PHE A 127 9.93 -0.55 6.29
CA PHE A 127 10.45 -1.56 5.36
C PHE A 127 11.69 -2.25 5.92
N GLU A 128 12.63 -1.50 6.47
CA GLU A 128 13.84 -2.05 7.07
C GLU A 128 13.52 -2.99 8.24
N SER A 129 12.58 -2.58 9.12
CA SER A 129 12.17 -3.40 10.27
C SER A 129 11.46 -4.69 9.87
N LEU A 130 10.86 -4.74 8.69
CA LEU A 130 10.18 -5.92 8.15
C LEU A 130 11.08 -6.83 7.32
N GLY A 131 12.39 -6.57 7.33
CA GLY A 131 13.36 -7.43 6.68
C GLY A 131 13.53 -7.20 5.19
N PHE A 132 13.10 -6.05 4.68
CA PHE A 132 13.35 -5.69 3.28
C PHE A 132 14.81 -5.28 3.11
N GLU A 133 15.41 -5.72 2.01
CA GLU A 133 16.75 -5.31 1.60
C GLU A 133 16.70 -4.04 0.76
N VAL A 134 17.69 -3.18 0.93
CA VAL A 134 17.80 -1.93 0.16
C VAL A 134 18.40 -2.22 -1.20
N LEU A 135 17.69 -1.81 -2.25
CA LEU A 135 18.22 -1.69 -3.61
C LEU A 135 18.19 -0.20 -3.95
N PHE A 136 19.10 0.24 -4.82
CA PHE A 136 19.17 1.64 -5.22
C PHE A 136 18.40 1.90 -6.51
N ASP A 137 17.70 3.07 -6.54
CA ASP A 137 17.02 3.58 -7.74
C ASP A 137 17.21 5.11 -7.77
N GLU A 138 17.30 5.70 -8.96
CA GLU A 138 17.48 7.15 -9.17
C GLU A 138 16.27 7.96 -8.67
N GLY A 139 15.04 7.41 -8.76
CA GLY A 139 13.81 8.09 -8.34
C GLY A 139 13.44 7.90 -6.88
N GLY A 140 14.20 7.09 -6.12
CA GLY A 140 13.90 6.79 -4.73
C GLY A 140 14.72 5.62 -4.22
N ILE A 141 14.36 5.13 -3.03
CA ILE A 141 14.98 3.93 -2.45
C ILE A 141 14.05 2.75 -2.68
N VAL A 142 14.54 1.73 -3.36
CA VAL A 142 13.78 0.50 -3.61
C VAL A 142 14.14 -0.51 -2.53
N TYR A 143 13.11 -1.04 -1.88
CA TYR A 143 13.21 -2.12 -0.90
C TYR A 143 12.66 -3.40 -1.51
N ARG A 144 13.30 -4.53 -1.21
CA ARG A 144 12.92 -5.84 -1.74
C ARG A 144 12.88 -6.88 -0.65
N ARG A 145 11.86 -7.73 -0.71
CA ARG A 145 11.74 -8.93 0.14
C ARG A 145 11.05 -10.04 -0.65
N ILE A 146 11.46 -11.27 -0.41
CA ILE A 146 10.77 -12.47 -0.93
C ILE A 146 9.86 -13.00 0.19
N LEU A 147 8.58 -13.15 -0.11
CA LEU A 147 7.59 -13.62 0.86
C LEU A 147 7.64 -15.13 1.06
#